data_f4990faf834e8159a28e2174e4650908
#
_entry.id   f4990faf834e8159a28e2174e4650908
#
_cell.length_a   1.000
_cell.length_b   1.000
_cell.length_c   1.000
_cell.angle_alpha   90.00
_cell.angle_beta   90.00
_cell.angle_gamma   90.00
#
_symmetry.space_group_name_H-M   'P 1'
#
loop_
_entity.id
_entity.type
_entity.pdbx_description
1 polymer ?
#
loop_
_entity_poly.entity_id
_entity_poly.type
_entity_poly.pdbx_seq_one_letter_code
_entity_poly.pdbx_strand_id
1 'polypeptide(L)'
;MLAAVGQNYLMSKWQQLFEIYGLHIGQVLLTRADLEDRERYLNAKDALNAILSTDIIPIINENDAVAIAEIKVGDNDNLSARAAILVEADLLILLSFGGKEK
;
A
#
# COMPACT_ATOMS: atom_id res chain seq x y z
N MET A 1 -9.31 -2.42 16.83
CA MET A 1 -8.50 -1.52 17.41
C MET A 1 -7.08 -1.90 17.46
N LEU A 2 -6.77 -3.10 17.74
CA LEU A 2 -5.37 -3.48 17.74
C LEU A 2 -4.73 -3.28 16.39
N ALA A 3 -5.48 -3.58 15.35
CA ALA A 3 -4.95 -3.40 14.01
C ALA A 3 -4.65 -1.94 13.73
N ALA A 4 -5.50 -1.06 14.19
CA ALA A 4 -5.27 0.35 13.98
C ALA A 4 -4.04 0.83 14.73
N VAL A 5 -3.83 0.31 15.92
CA VAL A 5 -2.67 0.69 16.69
C VAL A 5 -1.40 0.21 16.02
N GLY A 6 -1.41 -1.03 15.55
CA GLY A 6 -0.24 -1.58 14.85
C GLY A 6 0.05 -0.85 13.58
N GLN A 7 -0.99 -0.48 12.85
CA GLN A 7 -0.81 0.24 11.61
C GLN A 7 -0.24 1.63 11.85
N ASN A 8 -0.68 2.30 12.91
CA ASN A 8 -0.14 3.60 13.24
C ASN A 8 1.34 3.52 13.61
N TYR A 9 1.72 2.46 14.32
CA TYR A 9 3.10 2.28 14.67
C TYR A 9 3.95 2.06 13.41
N LEU A 10 3.46 1.25 12.50
CA LEU A 10 4.19 0.96 11.27
C LEU A 10 4.34 2.23 10.43
N MET A 11 3.28 3.01 10.30
CA MET A 11 3.36 4.26 9.54
C MET A 11 4.35 5.22 10.17
N SER A 12 4.39 5.26 11.50
CA SER A 12 5.33 6.11 12.19
C SER A 12 6.76 5.70 11.88
N LYS A 13 7.03 4.40 11.83
CA LYS A 13 8.35 3.92 11.49
C LYS A 13 8.73 4.28 10.07
N TRP A 14 7.81 4.11 9.12
CA TRP A 14 8.08 4.48 7.74
C TRP A 14 8.38 5.97 7.65
N GLN A 15 7.60 6.79 8.37
CA GLN A 15 7.80 8.22 8.33
C GLN A 15 9.19 8.58 8.86
N GLN A 16 9.60 7.98 9.96
CA GLN A 16 10.91 8.26 10.52
C GLN A 16 12.03 7.91 9.55
N LEU A 17 11.90 6.77 8.90
CA LEU A 17 12.93 6.31 7.99
C LEU A 17 13.04 7.23 6.76
N PHE A 18 11.92 7.62 6.21
CA PHE A 18 11.96 8.47 5.03
C PHE A 18 12.36 9.89 5.35
N GLU A 19 12.07 10.37 6.57
CA GLU A 19 12.47 11.72 6.94
C GLU A 19 13.98 11.88 7.01
N ILE A 20 14.69 10.78 7.25
CA ILE A 20 16.14 10.84 7.24
C ILE A 20 16.64 11.32 5.88
N TYR A 21 15.90 11.00 4.84
CA TYR A 21 16.28 11.40 3.48
C TYR A 21 15.52 12.63 3.00
N GLY A 22 14.81 13.31 3.88
CA GLY A 22 14.06 14.49 3.50
C GLY A 22 12.81 14.22 2.70
N LEU A 23 12.28 13.01 2.81
CA LEU A 23 11.10 12.62 2.04
C LEU A 23 9.87 12.54 2.91
N HIS A 24 8.73 12.83 2.33
CA HIS A 24 7.46 12.75 3.04
C HIS A 24 6.67 11.55 2.56
N ILE A 25 5.87 10.98 3.45
CA ILE A 25 5.04 9.86 3.07
C ILE A 25 3.57 10.16 3.35
N GLY A 26 2.70 9.45 2.69
CA GLY A 26 1.26 9.55 2.92
C GLY A 26 0.67 8.17 2.87
N GLN A 27 -0.27 7.90 3.76
CA GLN A 27 -0.89 6.59 3.80
C GLN A 27 -2.06 6.54 2.84
N VAL A 28 -2.14 5.46 2.08
CA VAL A 28 -3.24 5.26 1.14
C VAL A 28 -3.80 3.88 1.40
N LEU A 29 -5.10 3.81 1.64
CA LEU A 29 -5.76 2.53 1.87
C LEU A 29 -6.67 2.22 0.70
N LEU A 30 -6.48 1.05 0.12
CA LEU A 30 -7.29 0.62 -1.02
C LEU A 30 -8.16 -0.55 -0.60
N THR A 31 -9.40 -0.55 -1.05
CA THR A 31 -10.27 -1.69 -0.82
C THR A 31 -10.26 -2.56 -2.05
N ARG A 32 -10.77 -3.77 -1.89
CA ARG A 32 -10.90 -4.65 -3.04
C ARG A 32 -11.82 -4.01 -4.09
N ALA A 33 -12.86 -3.32 -3.64
CA ALA A 33 -13.76 -2.64 -4.58
C ALA A 33 -13.04 -1.56 -5.37
N ASP A 34 -12.07 -0.88 -4.76
CA ASP A 34 -11.30 0.12 -5.48
C ASP A 34 -10.52 -0.49 -6.63
N LEU A 35 -10.18 -1.76 -6.51
CA LEU A 35 -9.40 -2.42 -7.55
C LEU A 35 -10.27 -3.15 -8.56
N GLU A 36 -11.50 -3.43 -8.20
CA GLU A 36 -12.37 -4.22 -9.08
C GLU A 36 -13.46 -3.42 -9.78
N ASP A 37 -13.93 -2.36 -9.18
CA ASP A 37 -14.96 -1.54 -9.79
C ASP A 37 -14.29 -0.50 -10.68
N ARG A 38 -14.77 -0.40 -11.91
CA ARG A 38 -14.06 0.44 -12.88
C ARG A 38 -14.01 1.90 -12.49
N GLU A 39 -15.11 2.45 -12.02
CA GLU A 39 -15.12 3.85 -11.64
C GLU A 39 -14.21 4.12 -10.45
N ARG A 40 -14.27 3.22 -9.47
CA ARG A 40 -13.43 3.37 -8.28
C ARG A 40 -11.96 3.14 -8.63
N TYR A 41 -11.69 2.26 -9.58
CA TYR A 41 -10.35 2.03 -10.04
C TYR A 41 -9.75 3.30 -10.67
N LEU A 42 -10.53 3.95 -11.51
CA LEU A 42 -10.05 5.18 -12.13
C LEU A 42 -9.86 6.30 -11.12
N ASN A 43 -10.74 6.37 -10.12
CA ASN A 43 -10.58 7.37 -9.06
C ASN A 43 -9.32 7.09 -8.23
N ALA A 44 -9.06 5.82 -7.92
CA ALA A 44 -7.87 5.46 -7.17
C ALA A 44 -6.62 5.77 -7.98
N LYS A 45 -6.66 5.49 -9.28
CA LYS A 45 -5.53 5.76 -10.14
C LYS A 45 -5.23 7.27 -10.17
N ASP A 46 -6.28 8.08 -10.32
CA ASP A 46 -6.09 9.52 -10.36
C ASP A 46 -5.53 10.04 -9.05
N ALA A 47 -6.04 9.52 -7.92
CA ALA A 47 -5.59 9.95 -6.62
C ALA A 47 -4.11 9.58 -6.40
N LEU A 48 -3.73 8.36 -6.75
CA LEU A 48 -2.35 7.94 -6.60
C LEU A 48 -1.42 8.72 -7.51
N ASN A 49 -1.83 8.96 -8.73
CA ASN A 49 -1.00 9.73 -9.64
C ASN A 49 -0.84 11.17 -9.15
N ALA A 50 -1.87 11.73 -8.54
CA ALA A 50 -1.76 13.06 -7.97
C ALA A 50 -0.74 13.08 -6.84
N ILE A 51 -0.75 12.07 -5.98
CA ILE A 51 0.23 11.97 -4.91
C ILE A 51 1.63 11.79 -5.47
N LEU A 52 1.77 10.94 -6.47
CA LEU A 52 3.07 10.66 -7.06
C LEU A 52 3.64 11.86 -7.80
N SER A 53 2.81 12.78 -8.21
CA SER A 53 3.30 13.98 -8.88
C SER A 53 3.84 15.00 -7.90
N THR A 54 3.72 14.73 -6.60
CA THR A 54 4.30 15.60 -5.58
C THR A 54 5.51 14.89 -5.01
N ASP A 55 6.06 15.39 -3.93
CA ASP A 55 7.20 14.74 -3.30
C ASP A 55 6.79 13.75 -2.24
N ILE A 56 5.54 13.33 -2.25
CA ILE A 56 5.03 12.41 -1.25
C ILE A 56 5.12 10.98 -1.77
N ILE A 57 5.64 10.09 -0.95
CA ILE A 57 5.71 8.68 -1.28
C ILE A 57 4.49 7.99 -0.67
N PRO A 58 3.62 7.43 -1.48
CA PRO A 58 2.44 6.76 -0.93
C PRO A 58 2.81 5.40 -0.34
N ILE A 59 2.35 5.16 0.87
CA ILE A 59 2.47 3.86 1.51
C ILE A 59 1.10 3.23 1.42
N ILE A 60 0.98 2.21 0.60
CA ILE A 60 -0.30 1.62 0.26
C ILE A 60 -0.54 0.35 1.06
N ASN A 61 -1.74 0.21 1.58
CA ASN A 61 -2.14 -1.01 2.24
C ASN A 61 -3.60 -1.27 1.91
N GLU A 62 -4.04 -2.49 2.14
CA GLU A 62 -5.41 -2.82 1.85
C GLU A 62 -6.30 -2.39 3.01
N ASN A 63 -7.39 -1.73 2.70
CA ASN A 63 -8.35 -1.33 3.71
C ASN A 63 -9.47 -2.34 3.72
N ASP A 64 -9.31 -3.35 4.53
CA ASP A 64 -10.29 -4.42 4.58
C ASP A 64 -10.76 -4.57 6.00
N ALA A 65 -11.71 -3.78 6.35
CA ALA A 65 -12.18 -3.73 7.71
C ALA A 65 -12.82 -5.01 8.15
N VAL A 66 -13.24 -5.82 7.21
CA VAL A 66 -13.87 -7.04 7.57
C VAL A 66 -12.96 -8.18 7.60
N ALA A 67 -11.81 -8.06 7.10
CA ALA A 67 -10.93 -9.16 7.02
C ALA A 67 -10.39 -9.48 8.29
N ILE A 68 -10.90 -10.38 8.93
CA ILE A 68 -10.46 -10.66 10.09
C ILE A 68 -9.48 -11.62 10.13
N ALA A 69 -9.66 -12.64 9.88
CA ALA A 69 -8.81 -13.67 10.19
C ALA A 69 -8.08 -14.23 9.09
N GLU A 70 -8.43 -13.98 7.98
CA GLU A 70 -7.90 -14.69 6.88
C GLU A 70 -6.82 -13.94 6.14
N ILE A 71 -5.83 -13.50 6.80
CA ILE A 71 -4.73 -12.85 6.15
C ILE A 71 -3.88 -13.93 5.53
N LYS A 72 -3.87 -14.00 4.25
CA LYS A 72 -3.12 -15.03 3.57
C LYS A 72 -1.76 -14.56 3.16
N VAL A 73 -0.84 -15.47 3.21
CA VAL A 73 0.49 -15.18 2.74
C VAL A 73 0.39 -14.90 1.26
N GLY A 74 0.97 -13.85 0.82
CA GLY A 74 0.91 -13.49 -0.58
C GLY A 74 -0.16 -12.47 -0.94
N ASP A 75 -1.03 -12.14 -0.01
CA ASP A 75 -2.03 -11.14 -0.31
C ASP A 75 -1.40 -9.80 -0.60
N ASN A 76 -0.36 -9.44 0.12
CA ASN A 76 0.33 -8.20 -0.14
C ASN A 76 1.10 -8.24 -1.45
N ASP A 77 1.56 -9.42 -1.85
CA ASP A 77 2.21 -9.55 -3.14
C ASP A 77 1.21 -9.29 -4.26
N ASN A 78 0.00 -9.80 -4.11
CA ASN A 78 -1.05 -9.58 -5.07
C ASN A 78 -1.44 -8.11 -5.12
N LEU A 79 -1.58 -7.49 -3.96
CA LEU A 79 -1.88 -6.07 -3.88
C LEU A 79 -0.76 -5.26 -4.53
N SER A 80 0.48 -5.64 -4.30
CA SER A 80 1.62 -4.94 -4.87
C SER A 80 1.57 -4.97 -6.40
N ALA A 81 1.27 -6.14 -6.96
CA ALA A 81 1.19 -6.26 -8.40
C ALA A 81 0.05 -5.41 -8.97
N ARG A 82 -1.09 -5.41 -8.29
CA ARG A 82 -2.21 -4.61 -8.75
C ARG A 82 -1.92 -3.12 -8.64
N ALA A 83 -1.26 -2.71 -7.57
CA ALA A 83 -0.90 -1.30 -7.42
C ALA A 83 0.10 -0.87 -8.47
N ALA A 84 1.06 -1.74 -8.78
CA ALA A 84 2.04 -1.43 -9.82
C ALA A 84 1.38 -1.23 -11.17
N ILE A 85 0.40 -2.05 -11.48
CA ILE A 85 -0.34 -1.89 -12.72
C ILE A 85 -1.16 -0.61 -12.70
N LEU A 86 -1.78 -0.33 -11.57
CA LEU A 86 -2.63 0.85 -11.44
C LEU A 86 -1.86 2.12 -11.73
N VAL A 87 -0.64 2.24 -11.22
CA VAL A 87 0.16 3.45 -11.42
C VAL A 87 1.12 3.33 -12.60
N GLU A 88 1.04 2.24 -13.33
CA GLU A 88 1.87 2.01 -14.50
C GLU A 88 3.35 2.08 -14.15
N ALA A 89 3.71 1.35 -13.12
CA ALA A 89 5.08 1.34 -12.65
C ALA A 89 6.00 0.65 -13.66
N ASP A 90 7.21 1.12 -13.74
CA ASP A 90 8.20 0.51 -14.63
C ASP A 90 8.81 -0.72 -14.02
N LEU A 91 8.79 -0.83 -12.70
CA LEU A 91 9.44 -1.93 -12.03
C LEU A 91 8.74 -2.23 -10.72
N LEU A 92 8.59 -3.48 -10.40
CA LEU A 92 8.03 -3.91 -9.12
C LEU A 92 9.07 -4.78 -8.42
N ILE A 93 9.38 -4.44 -7.19
CA ILE A 93 10.35 -5.21 -6.40
C ILE A 93 9.62 -5.83 -5.23
N LEU A 94 9.71 -7.14 -5.12
CA LEU A 94 9.12 -7.85 -3.99
C LEU A 94 10.21 -8.23 -3.02
N LEU A 95 10.04 -7.83 -1.77
CA LEU A 95 11.02 -8.14 -0.74
C LEU A 95 10.46 -9.23 0.15
N SER A 96 11.30 -10.15 0.53
CA SER A 96 10.87 -11.20 1.44
C SER A 96 11.92 -11.44 2.48
N PHE A 97 11.49 -11.84 3.64
CA PHE A 97 12.38 -12.09 4.73
C PHE A 97 12.50 -13.55 4.97
N GLY A 98 13.69 -14.01 5.16
CA GLY A 98 13.87 -15.36 5.57
C GLY A 98 13.69 -16.40 4.52
N GLY A 99 12.94 -16.16 3.65
CA GLY A 99 12.76 -17.10 2.60
C GLY A 99 12.17 -18.36 2.97
N LYS A 100 11.66 -18.56 4.09
CA LYS A 100 11.12 -19.72 4.36
C LYS A 100 9.81 -19.61 4.45
N GLU A 101 9.38 -18.88 4.44
CA GLU A 101 8.25 -18.85 4.54
C GLU A 101 7.55 -19.19 3.63
N LYS A 102 7.38 -19.70 3.34
CA LYS A 102 6.56 -20.05 2.44
C LYS A 102 6.09 -21.07 2.51
#